data_d35521cdee3e98dcc6a4de827fdb1b88
#
_entry.id   d35521cdee3e98dcc6a4de827fdb1b88
#
_cell.length_a   1.000
_cell.length_b   1.000
_cell.length_c   1.000
_cell.angle_alpha   90.00
_cell.angle_beta   90.00
_cell.angle_gamma   90.00
#
_symmetry.space_group_name_H-M   'P 1'
#
loop_
_entity.id
_entity.type
_entity.pdbx_description
1 polymer ?
#
loop_
_entity_poly.entity_id
_entity_poly.type
_entity_poly.pdbx_seq_one_letter_code
_entity_poly.pdbx_strand_id
1 'polypeptide(L)'
;PARSMILPRMVVTGPGVLEQIPAIIAELDIPERGLIVCDTNTLEIAGNQVIEYLEAGGHPMQKIEITGANVDELERVESFSDNIDFLVGLGGGRPIDLAKQAGFNKDIPFISIPTAASHDGFGSARASIRRDGRKTSMQAIPPIAVVADTEIISKAPRRLLGAGVGDIISNQTAVLDWKLAGQKADYSEYAAALSEMAAELVENDIAKVASGKEEGVRLVVKALISSGVAMSIAGTSRPASGGEHKFSHWLDSNCETPALHGEQCGLGSIVTMYLHGGNWEKIRDTLKA
;
A
#
# COMPACT_ATOMS: atom_id res chain seq x y z
N PRO A 1 -6.69 -27.92 -7.07
CA PRO A 1 -6.13 -27.81 -5.74
C PRO A 1 -6.74 -26.61 -5.02
N ALA A 2 -6.98 -26.74 -3.70
CA ALA A 2 -7.48 -25.64 -2.87
C ALA A 2 -6.43 -24.52 -2.84
N ARG A 3 -6.88 -23.25 -2.92
CA ARG A 3 -6.02 -22.07 -2.73
C ARG A 3 -6.46 -21.37 -1.44
N SER A 4 -5.50 -21.02 -0.59
CA SER A 4 -5.74 -20.20 0.59
C SER A 4 -5.56 -18.74 0.19
N MET A 5 -6.48 -17.89 0.62
CA MET A 5 -6.41 -16.43 0.45
C MET A 5 -6.35 -15.79 1.84
N ILE A 6 -5.29 -15.07 2.12
CA ILE A 6 -5.15 -14.29 3.35
C ILE A 6 -5.50 -12.84 3.00
N LEU A 7 -6.49 -12.30 3.69
CA LEU A 7 -7.02 -10.95 3.46
C LEU A 7 -6.98 -10.16 4.78
N PRO A 8 -6.99 -8.83 4.74
CA PRO A 8 -7.23 -8.03 5.94
C PRO A 8 -8.55 -8.46 6.61
N ARG A 9 -8.51 -8.72 7.91
CA ARG A 9 -9.71 -9.08 8.68
C ARG A 9 -10.58 -7.85 8.95
N MET A 10 -9.95 -6.67 9.01
CA MET A 10 -10.63 -5.41 9.26
C MET A 10 -10.06 -4.28 8.40
N VAL A 11 -10.93 -3.44 7.87
CA VAL A 11 -10.58 -2.21 7.16
C VAL A 11 -11.44 -1.07 7.71
N VAL A 12 -10.80 -0.09 8.33
CA VAL A 12 -11.47 1.09 8.88
C VAL A 12 -10.96 2.32 8.14
N THR A 13 -11.87 3.07 7.50
CA THR A 13 -11.51 4.27 6.74
C THR A 13 -12.49 5.40 7.03
N GLY A 14 -11.99 6.57 7.35
CA GLY A 14 -12.79 7.77 7.62
C GLY A 14 -11.98 8.81 8.39
N PRO A 15 -12.56 9.97 8.67
CA PRO A 15 -11.92 10.99 9.49
C PRO A 15 -11.90 10.57 10.97
N GLY A 16 -10.77 10.81 11.66
CA GLY A 16 -10.64 10.58 13.11
C GLY A 16 -10.67 9.11 13.54
N VAL A 17 -10.44 8.15 12.60
CA VAL A 17 -10.58 6.71 12.92
C VAL A 17 -9.43 6.16 13.75
N LEU A 18 -8.34 6.89 13.95
CA LEU A 18 -7.21 6.42 14.77
C LEU A 18 -7.59 6.16 16.23
N GLU A 19 -8.55 6.87 16.78
CA GLU A 19 -9.06 6.64 18.15
C GLU A 19 -9.68 5.25 18.34
N GLN A 20 -10.07 4.58 17.24
CA GLN A 20 -10.68 3.25 17.27
C GLN A 20 -9.65 2.10 17.35
N ILE A 21 -8.34 2.40 17.25
CA ILE A 21 -7.30 1.36 17.17
C ILE A 21 -7.33 0.39 18.37
N PRO A 22 -7.51 0.82 19.64
CA PRO A 22 -7.60 -0.11 20.75
C PRO A 22 -8.80 -1.06 20.64
N ALA A 23 -9.95 -0.55 20.18
CA ALA A 23 -11.14 -1.39 19.95
C ALA A 23 -10.92 -2.40 18.80
N ILE A 24 -10.20 -1.98 17.75
CA ILE A 24 -9.83 -2.86 16.62
C ILE A 24 -8.92 -4.00 17.11
N ILE A 25 -7.93 -3.71 17.94
CA ILE A 25 -7.02 -4.73 18.50
C ILE A 25 -7.80 -5.72 19.39
N ALA A 26 -8.70 -5.22 20.21
CA ALA A 26 -9.56 -6.05 21.06
C ALA A 26 -10.48 -6.95 20.22
N GLU A 27 -11.12 -6.42 19.16
CA GLU A 27 -12.00 -7.20 18.28
C GLU A 27 -11.23 -8.27 17.48
N LEU A 28 -9.98 -8.00 17.16
CA LEU A 28 -9.10 -8.95 16.44
C LEU A 28 -8.45 -9.98 17.35
N ASP A 29 -8.65 -9.89 18.68
CA ASP A 29 -8.04 -10.75 19.70
C ASP A 29 -6.50 -10.78 19.57
N ILE A 30 -5.91 -9.59 19.38
CA ILE A 30 -4.46 -9.42 19.28
C ILE A 30 -3.91 -9.21 20.70
N PRO A 31 -2.82 -9.89 21.09
CA PRO A 31 -2.18 -9.69 22.40
C PRO A 31 -1.62 -8.26 22.58
N GLU A 32 -1.10 -7.96 23.77
CA GLU A 32 -1.00 -6.58 24.28
C GLU A 32 0.18 -5.77 23.75
N ARG A 33 1.36 -6.38 23.48
CA ARG A 33 2.62 -5.64 23.29
C ARG A 33 2.85 -5.26 21.84
N GLY A 34 2.86 -3.96 21.55
CA GLY A 34 3.03 -3.44 20.20
C GLY A 34 4.39 -2.80 19.94
N LEU A 35 4.84 -2.87 18.68
CA LEU A 35 5.96 -2.09 18.16
C LEU A 35 5.48 -1.25 16.98
N ILE A 36 5.60 0.09 17.10
CA ILE A 36 5.32 1.01 16.00
C ILE A 36 6.60 1.27 15.20
N VAL A 37 6.51 1.06 13.89
CA VAL A 37 7.56 1.36 12.89
C VAL A 37 7.11 2.61 12.14
N CYS A 38 7.89 3.70 12.22
CA CYS A 38 7.58 4.99 11.60
C CYS A 38 8.88 5.70 11.19
N ASP A 39 8.79 6.81 10.49
CA ASP A 39 9.88 7.76 10.37
C ASP A 39 9.61 9.01 11.23
N THR A 40 10.59 9.90 11.39
CA THR A 40 10.47 11.10 12.23
C THR A 40 9.24 11.93 11.88
N ASN A 41 8.98 12.16 10.59
CA ASN A 41 7.82 12.96 10.16
C ASN A 41 6.50 12.28 10.51
N THR A 42 6.38 10.98 10.26
CA THR A 42 5.15 10.24 10.49
C THR A 42 4.90 9.98 11.97
N LEU A 43 5.96 9.91 12.79
CA LEU A 43 5.85 9.92 14.24
C LEU A 43 5.18 11.21 14.75
N GLU A 44 5.59 12.37 14.25
CA GLU A 44 5.01 13.68 14.63
C GLU A 44 3.57 13.83 14.09
N ILE A 45 3.31 13.40 12.86
CA ILE A 45 2.00 13.56 12.20
C ILE A 45 0.92 12.73 12.88
N ALA A 46 1.21 11.49 13.26
CA ALA A 46 0.21 10.56 13.79
C ALA A 46 0.77 9.56 14.82
N GLY A 47 2.06 9.26 14.80
CA GLY A 47 2.64 8.19 15.61
C GLY A 47 2.49 8.41 17.10
N ASN A 48 2.74 9.62 17.59
CA ASN A 48 2.58 9.94 19.01
C ASN A 48 1.13 9.75 19.45
N GLN A 49 0.17 10.18 18.64
CA GLN A 49 -1.26 10.02 18.92
C GLN A 49 -1.68 8.55 18.94
N VAL A 50 -1.18 7.74 17.99
CA VAL A 50 -1.44 6.30 17.95
C VAL A 50 -0.89 5.61 19.19
N ILE A 51 0.32 5.97 19.63
CA ILE A 51 0.93 5.44 20.86
C ILE A 51 0.05 5.79 22.06
N GLU A 52 -0.35 7.04 22.21
CA GLU A 52 -1.22 7.48 23.31
C GLU A 52 -2.55 6.71 23.35
N TYR A 53 -3.21 6.51 22.22
CA TYR A 53 -4.45 5.73 22.15
C TYR A 53 -4.23 4.28 22.56
N LEU A 54 -3.16 3.64 22.07
CA LEU A 54 -2.85 2.26 22.37
C LEU A 54 -2.48 2.06 23.85
N GLU A 55 -1.63 2.91 24.40
CA GLU A 55 -1.25 2.85 25.83
C GLU A 55 -2.45 3.11 26.74
N ALA A 56 -3.31 4.07 26.40
CA ALA A 56 -4.57 4.29 27.11
C ALA A 56 -5.54 3.10 27.02
N GLY A 57 -5.48 2.34 25.93
CA GLY A 57 -6.22 1.10 25.73
C GLY A 57 -5.61 -0.13 26.41
N GLY A 58 -4.48 0.03 27.14
CA GLY A 58 -3.82 -1.07 27.84
C GLY A 58 -2.78 -1.82 27.01
N HIS A 59 -2.36 -1.28 25.86
CA HIS A 59 -1.36 -1.88 24.99
C HIS A 59 0.01 -1.17 25.13
N PRO A 60 0.97 -1.75 25.87
CA PRO A 60 2.31 -1.17 25.97
C PRO A 60 2.99 -1.08 24.60
N MET A 61 3.48 0.12 24.24
CA MET A 61 4.06 0.38 22.94
C MET A 61 5.56 0.61 23.02
N GLN A 62 6.29 -0.05 22.13
CA GLN A 62 7.65 0.34 21.75
C GLN A 62 7.60 1.10 20.42
N LYS A 63 8.62 1.91 20.15
CA LYS A 63 8.75 2.60 18.85
C LYS A 63 10.13 2.42 18.25
N ILE A 64 10.18 2.39 16.93
CA ILE A 64 11.39 2.40 16.15
C ILE A 64 11.26 3.40 15.00
N GLU A 65 12.17 4.36 14.96
CA GLU A 65 12.24 5.32 13.87
C GLU A 65 13.24 4.81 12.83
N ILE A 66 12.78 4.74 11.58
CA ILE A 66 13.57 4.27 10.44
C ILE A 66 14.03 5.45 9.58
N THR A 67 15.12 5.26 8.85
CA THR A 67 15.64 6.24 7.89
C THR A 67 15.43 5.82 6.43
N GLY A 68 15.15 4.55 6.17
CA GLY A 68 14.96 4.01 4.84
C GLY A 68 14.21 2.68 4.87
N ALA A 69 14.04 2.04 3.72
CA ALA A 69 13.52 0.68 3.60
C ALA A 69 14.57 -0.20 2.92
N ASN A 70 15.56 -0.63 3.68
CA ASN A 70 16.65 -1.51 3.26
C ASN A 70 16.81 -2.69 4.21
N VAL A 71 17.71 -3.62 3.87
CA VAL A 71 17.94 -4.84 4.65
C VAL A 71 18.41 -4.53 6.06
N ASP A 72 19.30 -3.56 6.24
CA ASP A 72 19.83 -3.20 7.56
C ASP A 72 18.72 -2.68 8.49
N GLU A 73 17.83 -1.84 7.96
CA GLU A 73 16.67 -1.36 8.72
C GLU A 73 15.67 -2.48 9.01
N LEU A 74 15.50 -3.45 8.09
CA LEU A 74 14.67 -4.62 8.33
C LEU A 74 15.22 -5.45 9.48
N GLU A 75 16.52 -5.78 9.47
CA GLU A 75 17.19 -6.53 10.55
C GLU A 75 17.07 -5.78 11.89
N ARG A 76 17.15 -4.44 11.86
CA ARG A 76 16.95 -3.61 13.05
C ARG A 76 15.53 -3.71 13.59
N VAL A 77 14.51 -3.63 12.73
CA VAL A 77 13.10 -3.81 13.13
C VAL A 77 12.88 -5.22 13.69
N GLU A 78 13.42 -6.25 13.05
CA GLU A 78 13.32 -7.63 13.51
C GLU A 78 13.97 -7.84 14.88
N SER A 79 15.09 -7.19 15.17
CA SER A 79 15.76 -7.27 16.48
C SER A 79 14.94 -6.62 17.61
N PHE A 80 14.15 -5.59 17.31
CA PHE A 80 13.22 -4.97 18.26
C PHE A 80 11.90 -5.77 18.41
N SER A 81 11.64 -6.72 17.52
CA SER A 81 10.39 -7.49 17.51
C SER A 81 10.39 -8.68 18.47
N ASP A 82 11.48 -8.94 19.16
CA ASP A 82 11.53 -9.97 20.19
C ASP A 82 10.65 -9.55 21.38
N ASN A 83 9.72 -10.44 21.78
CA ASN A 83 8.67 -10.18 22.78
C ASN A 83 7.60 -9.13 22.39
N ILE A 84 7.40 -8.93 21.10
CA ILE A 84 6.31 -8.13 20.53
C ILE A 84 5.22 -9.05 20.00
N ASP A 85 3.97 -8.66 20.23
CA ASP A 85 2.80 -9.45 19.85
C ASP A 85 2.17 -8.95 18.53
N PHE A 86 2.36 -7.65 18.20
CA PHE A 86 1.92 -7.06 16.94
C PHE A 86 2.79 -5.90 16.50
N LEU A 87 2.84 -5.66 15.20
CA LEU A 87 3.54 -4.55 14.59
C LEU A 87 2.53 -3.51 14.05
N VAL A 88 2.89 -2.25 14.16
CA VAL A 88 2.17 -1.14 13.51
C VAL A 88 3.11 -0.51 12.50
N GLY A 89 2.80 -0.61 11.21
CA GLY A 89 3.47 0.14 10.17
C GLY A 89 2.76 1.48 9.93
N LEU A 90 3.35 2.59 10.41
CA LEU A 90 2.72 3.90 10.36
C LEU A 90 3.47 4.83 9.42
N GLY A 91 2.83 5.27 8.34
CA GLY A 91 3.42 6.23 7.43
C GLY A 91 3.13 5.97 5.95
N GLY A 92 4.10 6.28 5.10
CA GLY A 92 4.12 5.89 3.69
C GLY A 92 4.63 4.45 3.50
N GLY A 93 5.05 4.11 2.27
CA GLY A 93 5.49 2.74 1.95
C GLY A 93 6.63 2.21 2.80
N ARG A 94 7.63 3.05 3.14
CA ARG A 94 8.84 2.59 3.85
C ARG A 94 8.56 1.95 5.21
N PRO A 95 7.91 2.60 6.17
CA PRO A 95 7.63 1.98 7.46
C PRO A 95 6.64 0.83 7.36
N ILE A 96 5.64 0.94 6.47
CA ILE A 96 4.67 -0.13 6.26
C ILE A 96 5.33 -1.38 5.69
N ASP A 97 6.21 -1.24 4.69
CA ASP A 97 6.89 -2.38 4.08
C ASP A 97 7.87 -3.07 5.04
N LEU A 98 8.56 -2.29 5.89
CA LEU A 98 9.43 -2.88 6.93
C LEU A 98 8.62 -3.61 8.00
N ALA A 99 7.56 -3.01 8.54
CA ALA A 99 6.69 -3.67 9.52
C ALA A 99 6.05 -4.94 8.94
N LYS A 100 5.59 -4.88 7.69
CA LYS A 100 5.01 -5.99 6.95
C LYS A 100 6.01 -7.14 6.78
N GLN A 101 7.23 -6.83 6.33
CA GLN A 101 8.25 -7.87 6.11
C GLN A 101 8.76 -8.46 7.42
N ALA A 102 8.98 -7.64 8.44
CA ALA A 102 9.36 -8.11 9.77
C ALA A 102 8.25 -9.02 10.36
N GLY A 103 6.98 -8.61 10.24
CA GLY A 103 5.84 -9.43 10.65
C GLY A 103 5.80 -10.78 9.95
N PHE A 104 6.07 -10.81 8.63
CA PHE A 104 6.17 -12.06 7.88
C PHE A 104 7.33 -12.95 8.36
N ASN A 105 8.51 -12.38 8.55
CA ASN A 105 9.70 -13.13 8.92
C ASN A 105 9.64 -13.67 10.37
N LYS A 106 8.93 -12.98 11.26
CA LYS A 106 8.78 -13.32 12.68
C LYS A 106 7.45 -13.98 13.04
N ASP A 107 6.56 -14.17 12.05
CA ASP A 107 5.18 -14.67 12.25
C ASP A 107 4.37 -13.82 13.25
N ILE A 108 4.49 -12.51 13.12
CA ILE A 108 3.81 -11.51 13.95
C ILE A 108 2.79 -10.75 13.10
N PRO A 109 1.51 -10.61 13.52
CA PRO A 109 0.53 -9.83 12.79
C PRO A 109 0.92 -8.36 12.73
N PHE A 110 0.60 -7.68 11.62
CA PHE A 110 0.83 -6.24 11.51
C PHE A 110 -0.42 -5.47 11.12
N ILE A 111 -0.53 -4.26 11.66
CA ILE A 111 -1.57 -3.27 11.36
C ILE A 111 -0.96 -2.20 10.47
N SER A 112 -1.63 -1.88 9.38
CA SER A 112 -1.20 -0.83 8.45
C SER A 112 -1.93 0.48 8.73
N ILE A 113 -1.19 1.55 9.01
CA ILE A 113 -1.72 2.90 9.24
C ILE A 113 -1.08 3.85 8.22
N PRO A 114 -1.67 3.98 7.00
CA PRO A 114 -1.14 4.88 5.99
C PRO A 114 -1.40 6.34 6.37
N THR A 115 -0.37 7.18 6.26
CA THR A 115 -0.48 8.64 6.39
C THR A 115 -0.55 9.35 5.04
N ALA A 116 -0.46 8.60 3.95
CA ALA A 116 -0.61 9.08 2.58
C ALA A 116 -1.16 7.98 1.67
N ALA A 117 -1.96 8.36 0.69
CA ALA A 117 -2.51 7.45 -0.32
C ALA A 117 -1.66 7.50 -1.59
N SER A 118 -0.43 6.96 -1.55
CA SER A 118 0.56 7.09 -2.62
C SER A 118 0.78 5.82 -3.46
N HIS A 119 0.37 4.66 -2.98
CA HIS A 119 0.45 3.36 -3.66
C HIS A 119 -0.32 2.29 -2.88
N ASP A 120 -0.62 1.16 -3.51
CA ASP A 120 -1.43 0.06 -2.96
C ASP A 120 -0.69 -0.84 -1.94
N GLY A 121 0.60 -0.61 -1.74
CA GLY A 121 1.45 -1.40 -0.84
C GLY A 121 0.93 -1.50 0.60
N PHE A 122 0.20 -0.49 1.10
CA PHE A 122 -0.31 -0.52 2.47
C PHE A 122 -1.44 -1.55 2.69
N GLY A 123 -2.08 -2.04 1.62
CA GLY A 123 -3.12 -3.07 1.67
C GLY A 123 -2.69 -4.44 1.14
N SER A 124 -1.50 -4.56 0.58
CA SER A 124 -1.06 -5.77 -0.13
C SER A 124 -0.16 -6.68 0.70
N ALA A 125 0.00 -7.93 0.20
CA ALA A 125 0.93 -8.93 0.73
C ALA A 125 2.34 -8.84 0.10
N ARG A 126 2.73 -7.66 -0.40
CA ARG A 126 4.04 -7.42 -1.00
C ARG A 126 4.77 -6.31 -0.25
N ALA A 127 6.07 -6.49 -0.02
CA ALA A 127 6.94 -5.47 0.56
C ALA A 127 8.05 -5.10 -0.43
N SER A 128 8.42 -3.84 -0.49
CA SER A 128 9.46 -3.33 -1.38
C SER A 128 10.65 -2.82 -0.57
N ILE A 129 11.72 -3.62 -0.53
CA ILE A 129 12.91 -3.35 0.29
C ILE A 129 14.15 -3.27 -0.59
N ARG A 130 15.06 -2.33 -0.28
CA ARG A 130 16.34 -2.21 -0.97
C ARG A 130 17.31 -3.29 -0.49
N ARG A 131 17.82 -4.06 -1.46
CA ARG A 131 18.91 -5.02 -1.28
C ARG A 131 19.98 -4.73 -2.33
N ASP A 132 21.22 -4.57 -1.90
CA ASP A 132 22.37 -4.29 -2.79
C ASP A 132 22.13 -3.08 -3.72
N GLY A 133 21.54 -2.00 -3.16
CA GLY A 133 21.22 -0.76 -3.88
C GLY A 133 19.98 -0.85 -4.79
N ARG A 134 19.38 -2.03 -4.98
CA ARG A 134 18.22 -2.26 -5.84
C ARG A 134 16.94 -2.48 -5.04
N LYS A 135 15.85 -1.89 -5.50
CA LYS A 135 14.52 -2.11 -4.93
C LYS A 135 14.01 -3.49 -5.35
N THR A 136 13.67 -4.32 -4.38
CA THR A 136 13.23 -5.70 -4.59
C THR A 136 11.85 -5.90 -3.97
N SER A 137 10.91 -6.39 -4.79
CA SER A 137 9.57 -6.77 -4.29
C SER A 137 9.63 -8.17 -3.69
N MET A 138 9.32 -8.26 -2.40
CA MET A 138 9.37 -9.49 -1.61
C MET A 138 7.96 -9.97 -1.28
N GLN A 139 7.80 -11.29 -1.16
CA GLN A 139 6.59 -11.88 -0.61
C GLN A 139 6.51 -11.60 0.89
N ALA A 140 5.34 -11.17 1.35
CA ALA A 140 5.04 -10.90 2.74
C ALA A 140 3.61 -11.36 3.08
N ILE A 141 3.03 -10.86 4.18
CA ILE A 141 1.64 -11.06 4.56
C ILE A 141 0.83 -9.78 4.33
N PRO A 142 -0.47 -9.87 4.03
CA PRO A 142 -1.33 -8.69 4.08
C PRO A 142 -1.48 -8.21 5.54
N PRO A 143 -1.82 -6.93 5.77
CA PRO A 143 -2.12 -6.45 7.12
C PRO A 143 -3.33 -7.20 7.70
N ILE A 144 -3.31 -7.48 9.00
CA ILE A 144 -4.48 -8.01 9.70
C ILE A 144 -5.59 -6.94 9.76
N ALA A 145 -5.19 -5.67 9.90
CA ALA A 145 -6.08 -4.52 9.79
C ALA A 145 -5.42 -3.38 9.01
N VAL A 146 -6.26 -2.60 8.31
CA VAL A 146 -5.89 -1.31 7.71
C VAL A 146 -6.72 -0.23 8.41
N VAL A 147 -6.05 0.76 9.01
CA VAL A 147 -6.70 1.91 9.64
C VAL A 147 -6.25 3.17 8.91
N ALA A 148 -7.09 3.65 8.02
CA ALA A 148 -6.78 4.77 7.12
C ALA A 148 -7.58 6.02 7.52
N ASP A 149 -6.92 6.90 8.29
CA ASP A 149 -7.51 8.17 8.70
C ASP A 149 -7.48 9.17 7.55
N THR A 150 -8.64 9.42 6.95
CA THR A 150 -8.75 10.29 5.78
C THR A 150 -8.50 11.76 6.11
N GLU A 151 -8.64 12.19 7.35
CA GLU A 151 -8.28 13.55 7.77
C GLU A 151 -6.75 13.73 7.73
N ILE A 152 -6.00 12.75 8.22
CA ILE A 152 -4.53 12.78 8.17
C ILE A 152 -4.05 12.68 6.72
N ILE A 153 -4.58 11.71 5.96
CA ILE A 153 -4.19 11.49 4.57
C ILE A 153 -4.49 12.71 3.70
N SER A 154 -5.58 13.43 3.95
CA SER A 154 -5.93 14.63 3.20
C SER A 154 -4.97 15.81 3.41
N LYS A 155 -4.25 15.82 4.54
CA LYS A 155 -3.22 16.83 4.86
C LYS A 155 -1.85 16.50 4.24
N ALA A 156 -1.68 15.29 3.69
CA ALA A 156 -0.45 14.90 3.00
C ALA A 156 -0.24 15.73 1.72
N PRO A 157 1.01 15.92 1.28
CA PRO A 157 1.29 16.60 0.01
C PRO A 157 0.48 16.01 -1.15
N ARG A 158 -0.22 16.86 -1.91
CA ARG A 158 -1.08 16.46 -3.04
C ARG A 158 -0.38 15.55 -4.06
N ARG A 159 0.92 15.75 -4.23
CA ARG A 159 1.75 14.88 -5.09
C ARG A 159 1.67 13.40 -4.70
N LEU A 160 1.52 13.10 -3.40
CA LEU A 160 1.38 11.71 -2.93
C LEU A 160 0.02 11.13 -3.32
N LEU A 161 -1.06 11.94 -3.26
CA LEU A 161 -2.37 11.51 -3.75
C LEU A 161 -2.34 11.28 -5.27
N GLY A 162 -1.71 12.18 -6.03
CA GLY A 162 -1.50 12.02 -7.47
C GLY A 162 -0.70 10.76 -7.82
N ALA A 163 0.32 10.44 -7.02
CA ALA A 163 1.04 9.17 -7.16
C ALA A 163 0.12 7.96 -6.93
N GLY A 164 -0.76 8.01 -5.92
CA GLY A 164 -1.77 6.95 -5.69
C GLY A 164 -2.75 6.80 -6.86
N VAL A 165 -3.15 7.90 -7.49
CA VAL A 165 -3.96 7.86 -8.72
C VAL A 165 -3.18 7.16 -9.84
N GLY A 166 -1.92 7.52 -10.06
CA GLY A 166 -1.09 6.88 -11.08
C GLY A 166 -0.89 5.38 -10.85
N ASP A 167 -0.73 4.99 -9.58
CA ASP A 167 -0.60 3.59 -9.18
C ASP A 167 -1.89 2.80 -9.44
N ILE A 168 -3.05 3.34 -9.05
CA ILE A 168 -4.33 2.63 -9.24
C ILE A 168 -4.76 2.59 -10.71
N ILE A 169 -4.53 3.63 -11.50
CA ILE A 169 -4.85 3.65 -12.93
C ILE A 169 -4.02 2.62 -13.70
N SER A 170 -2.81 2.32 -13.22
CA SER A 170 -1.91 1.31 -13.81
C SER A 170 -2.51 -0.11 -13.80
N ASN A 171 -3.48 -0.38 -12.92
CA ASN A 171 -4.17 -1.66 -12.87
C ASN A 171 -4.84 -2.03 -14.21
N GLN A 172 -5.32 -1.04 -14.97
CA GLN A 172 -5.93 -1.29 -16.29
C GLN A 172 -4.94 -1.98 -17.24
N THR A 173 -3.71 -1.51 -17.28
CA THR A 173 -2.65 -2.09 -18.14
C THR A 173 -2.09 -3.37 -17.56
N ALA A 174 -1.94 -3.46 -16.24
CA ALA A 174 -1.50 -4.67 -15.57
C ALA A 174 -2.44 -5.86 -15.86
N VAL A 175 -3.74 -5.62 -15.81
CA VAL A 175 -4.73 -6.67 -16.14
C VAL A 175 -4.69 -7.06 -17.63
N LEU A 176 -4.48 -6.12 -18.54
CA LEU A 176 -4.31 -6.44 -19.96
C LEU A 176 -3.08 -7.33 -20.20
N ASP A 177 -1.95 -7.00 -19.58
CA ASP A 177 -0.74 -7.82 -19.61
C ASP A 177 -0.98 -9.22 -19.03
N TRP A 178 -1.72 -9.29 -17.93
CA TRP A 178 -2.05 -10.56 -17.29
C TRP A 178 -2.99 -11.42 -18.14
N LYS A 179 -3.99 -10.82 -18.80
CA LYS A 179 -4.86 -11.49 -19.78
C LYS A 179 -4.06 -12.03 -20.96
N LEU A 180 -3.09 -11.25 -21.47
CA LEU A 180 -2.22 -11.67 -22.55
C LEU A 180 -1.36 -12.88 -22.17
N ALA A 181 -0.87 -12.93 -20.93
CA ALA A 181 -0.13 -14.08 -20.41
C ALA A 181 -1.03 -15.33 -20.18
N GLY A 182 -2.33 -15.15 -20.00
CA GLY A 182 -3.35 -16.18 -19.94
C GLY A 182 -3.12 -17.23 -18.84
N GLN A 183 -3.49 -18.48 -19.13
CA GLN A 183 -3.39 -19.61 -18.18
C GLN A 183 -1.96 -19.88 -17.70
N LYS A 184 -0.94 -19.54 -18.49
CA LYS A 184 0.47 -19.67 -18.08
C LYS A 184 0.85 -18.80 -16.89
N ALA A 185 0.02 -17.81 -16.58
CA ALA A 185 0.22 -16.85 -15.50
C ALA A 185 -0.83 -16.96 -14.39
N ASP A 186 -1.54 -18.08 -14.28
CA ASP A 186 -2.60 -18.30 -13.29
C ASP A 186 -3.64 -17.17 -13.27
N TYR A 187 -4.11 -16.74 -14.45
CA TYR A 187 -5.07 -15.66 -14.59
C TYR A 187 -6.36 -15.94 -13.79
N SER A 188 -6.76 -14.96 -12.98
CA SER A 188 -7.99 -14.98 -12.19
C SER A 188 -8.92 -13.87 -12.63
N GLU A 189 -10.04 -14.20 -13.27
CA GLU A 189 -11.07 -13.24 -13.70
C GLU A 189 -11.60 -12.41 -12.53
N TYR A 190 -11.78 -13.04 -11.36
CA TYR A 190 -12.28 -12.37 -10.17
C TYR A 190 -11.32 -11.29 -9.65
N ALA A 191 -10.02 -11.61 -9.52
CA ALA A 191 -9.01 -10.68 -9.07
C ALA A 191 -8.78 -9.57 -10.11
N ALA A 192 -8.83 -9.90 -11.40
CA ALA A 192 -8.74 -8.94 -12.49
C ALA A 192 -9.91 -7.94 -12.47
N ALA A 193 -11.14 -8.42 -12.34
CA ALA A 193 -12.33 -7.58 -12.26
C ALA A 193 -12.29 -6.62 -11.06
N LEU A 194 -11.83 -7.09 -9.89
CA LEU A 194 -11.69 -6.24 -8.70
C LEU A 194 -10.66 -5.14 -8.93
N SER A 195 -9.55 -5.47 -9.57
CA SER A 195 -8.47 -4.53 -9.88
C SER A 195 -8.91 -3.49 -10.93
N GLU A 196 -9.54 -3.93 -12.03
CA GLU A 196 -10.09 -3.04 -13.07
C GLU A 196 -11.15 -2.08 -12.47
N MET A 197 -12.10 -2.61 -11.68
CA MET A 197 -13.14 -1.81 -11.03
C MET A 197 -12.54 -0.73 -10.12
N ALA A 198 -11.49 -1.03 -9.37
CA ALA A 198 -10.82 -0.06 -8.51
C ALA A 198 -10.26 1.12 -9.31
N ALA A 199 -9.63 0.85 -10.47
CA ALA A 199 -9.13 1.89 -11.38
C ALA A 199 -10.27 2.70 -12.03
N GLU A 200 -11.33 2.04 -12.49
CA GLU A 200 -12.48 2.69 -13.10
C GLU A 200 -13.19 3.66 -12.15
N LEU A 201 -13.34 3.30 -10.88
CA LEU A 201 -13.95 4.16 -9.88
C LEU A 201 -13.17 5.47 -9.69
N VAL A 202 -11.85 5.42 -9.65
CA VAL A 202 -11.00 6.61 -9.54
C VAL A 202 -11.05 7.44 -10.83
N GLU A 203 -10.99 6.79 -12.00
CA GLU A 203 -11.04 7.44 -13.29
C GLU A 203 -12.37 8.18 -13.50
N ASN A 204 -13.49 7.55 -13.18
CA ASN A 204 -14.83 8.14 -13.34
C ASN A 204 -15.08 9.35 -12.43
N ASP A 205 -14.47 9.34 -11.25
CA ASP A 205 -14.59 10.42 -10.24
C ASP A 205 -13.32 11.28 -10.12
N ILE A 206 -12.47 11.33 -11.17
CA ILE A 206 -11.17 12.01 -11.11
C ILE A 206 -11.29 13.49 -10.71
N ALA A 207 -12.32 14.20 -11.14
CA ALA A 207 -12.57 15.59 -10.74
C ALA A 207 -12.79 15.72 -9.21
N LYS A 208 -13.43 14.74 -8.59
CA LYS A 208 -13.60 14.66 -7.13
C LYS A 208 -12.26 14.46 -6.44
N VAL A 209 -11.43 13.55 -6.96
CA VAL A 209 -10.07 13.28 -6.45
C VAL A 209 -9.20 14.54 -6.62
N ALA A 210 -9.22 15.16 -7.79
CA ALA A 210 -8.48 16.39 -8.09
C ALA A 210 -8.84 17.57 -7.17
N SER A 211 -10.06 17.58 -6.60
CA SER A 211 -10.44 18.59 -5.60
C SER A 211 -9.62 18.51 -4.30
N GLY A 212 -9.01 17.37 -4.02
CA GLY A 212 -8.26 17.10 -2.77
C GLY A 212 -9.12 17.05 -1.50
N LYS A 213 -10.45 17.06 -1.66
CA LYS A 213 -11.38 16.95 -0.53
C LYS A 213 -11.41 15.51 0.01
N GLU A 214 -11.87 15.37 1.25
CA GLU A 214 -11.92 14.08 1.97
C GLU A 214 -12.59 12.96 1.15
N GLU A 215 -13.69 13.25 0.47
CA GLU A 215 -14.37 12.24 -0.35
C GLU A 215 -13.50 11.68 -1.49
N GLY A 216 -12.72 12.54 -2.16
CA GLY A 216 -11.79 12.13 -3.21
C GLY A 216 -10.62 11.32 -2.65
N VAL A 217 -10.08 11.75 -1.49
CA VAL A 217 -9.03 11.02 -0.78
C VAL A 217 -9.53 9.64 -0.37
N ARG A 218 -10.71 9.55 0.23
CA ARG A 218 -11.33 8.29 0.64
C ARG A 218 -11.57 7.34 -0.54
N LEU A 219 -11.93 7.87 -1.69
CA LEU A 219 -12.09 7.07 -2.91
C LEU A 219 -10.75 6.41 -3.31
N VAL A 220 -9.66 7.18 -3.37
CA VAL A 220 -8.33 6.67 -3.71
C VAL A 220 -7.86 5.65 -2.66
N VAL A 221 -8.04 5.93 -1.37
CA VAL A 221 -7.71 4.99 -0.28
C VAL A 221 -8.42 3.65 -0.48
N LYS A 222 -9.74 3.67 -0.72
CA LYS A 222 -10.52 2.44 -0.95
C LYS A 222 -10.07 1.70 -2.21
N ALA A 223 -9.77 2.42 -3.28
CA ALA A 223 -9.29 1.82 -4.51
C ALA A 223 -7.93 1.13 -4.32
N LEU A 224 -6.99 1.77 -3.62
CA LEU A 224 -5.68 1.19 -3.31
C LEU A 224 -5.79 -0.04 -2.41
N ILE A 225 -6.70 -0.05 -1.43
CA ILE A 225 -7.00 -1.24 -0.61
C ILE A 225 -7.56 -2.36 -1.49
N SER A 226 -8.49 -2.04 -2.40
CA SER A 226 -9.08 -3.04 -3.31
C SER A 226 -8.03 -3.64 -4.24
N SER A 227 -7.07 -2.85 -4.73
CA SER A 227 -5.91 -3.33 -5.50
C SER A 227 -5.06 -4.31 -4.67
N GLY A 228 -4.73 -3.97 -3.43
CA GLY A 228 -4.00 -4.85 -2.51
C GLY A 228 -4.74 -6.16 -2.23
N VAL A 229 -6.05 -6.10 -2.06
CA VAL A 229 -6.92 -7.28 -1.89
C VAL A 229 -6.93 -8.14 -3.17
N ALA A 230 -7.01 -7.54 -4.35
CA ALA A 230 -6.96 -8.26 -5.63
C ALA A 230 -5.64 -9.06 -5.77
N MET A 231 -4.51 -8.46 -5.39
CA MET A 231 -3.22 -9.16 -5.34
C MET A 231 -3.21 -10.33 -4.36
N SER A 232 -3.80 -10.16 -3.19
CA SER A 232 -3.91 -11.21 -2.17
C SER A 232 -4.80 -12.38 -2.63
N ILE A 233 -5.92 -12.09 -3.31
CA ILE A 233 -6.79 -13.10 -3.92
C ILE A 233 -6.06 -13.87 -5.03
N ALA A 234 -5.31 -13.17 -5.87
CA ALA A 234 -4.56 -13.78 -6.96
C ALA A 234 -3.33 -14.57 -6.46
N GLY A 235 -2.80 -14.27 -5.26
CA GLY A 235 -1.53 -14.80 -4.76
C GLY A 235 -0.31 -14.30 -5.54
N THR A 236 -0.48 -13.22 -6.30
CA THR A 236 0.55 -12.61 -7.15
C THR A 236 0.29 -11.12 -7.31
N SER A 237 1.30 -10.35 -7.70
CA SER A 237 1.14 -8.91 -7.99
C SER A 237 0.54 -8.63 -9.39
N ARG A 238 0.27 -9.62 -10.19
CA ARG A 238 -0.18 -9.43 -11.58
C ARG A 238 -1.47 -8.62 -11.76
N PRO A 239 -2.45 -8.65 -10.85
CA PRO A 239 -3.62 -7.77 -10.97
C PRO A 239 -3.28 -6.28 -10.98
N ALA A 240 -2.15 -5.89 -10.38
CA ALA A 240 -1.75 -4.51 -10.19
C ALA A 240 -0.32 -4.21 -10.71
N SER A 241 0.35 -5.15 -11.38
CA SER A 241 1.75 -4.97 -11.78
C SER A 241 2.03 -5.67 -13.12
N GLY A 242 2.16 -4.89 -14.17
CA GLY A 242 2.46 -5.29 -15.54
C GLY A 242 3.71 -4.61 -16.09
N GLY A 243 3.68 -4.25 -17.37
CA GLY A 243 4.75 -3.56 -18.08
C GLY A 243 5.08 -2.18 -17.52
N GLU A 244 4.06 -1.44 -17.08
CA GLU A 244 4.20 -0.13 -16.45
C GLU A 244 5.02 -0.19 -15.16
N HIS A 245 4.88 -1.25 -14.37
CA HIS A 245 5.70 -1.46 -13.17
C HIS A 245 7.14 -1.85 -13.51
N LYS A 246 7.37 -2.60 -14.60
CA LYS A 246 8.72 -2.87 -15.11
C LYS A 246 9.41 -1.58 -15.56
N PHE A 247 8.67 -0.68 -16.18
CA PHE A 247 9.14 0.67 -16.52
C PHE A 247 9.54 1.44 -15.25
N SER A 248 8.71 1.45 -14.21
CA SER A 248 9.03 2.05 -12.92
C SER A 248 10.28 1.44 -12.29
N HIS A 249 10.41 0.12 -12.25
CA HIS A 249 11.58 -0.57 -11.68
C HIS A 249 12.87 -0.26 -12.44
N TRP A 250 12.78 -0.06 -13.77
CA TRP A 250 13.91 0.34 -14.56
C TRP A 250 14.36 1.77 -14.20
N LEU A 251 13.42 2.71 -14.04
CA LEU A 251 13.72 4.07 -13.62
C LEU A 251 14.32 4.10 -12.21
N ASP A 252 13.75 3.35 -11.25
CA ASP A 252 14.30 3.23 -9.89
C ASP A 252 15.75 2.73 -9.86
N SER A 253 16.16 1.95 -10.85
CA SER A 253 17.50 1.35 -10.93
C SER A 253 18.50 2.18 -11.73
N ASN A 254 18.04 3.06 -12.62
CA ASN A 254 18.90 3.76 -13.59
C ASN A 254 18.84 5.29 -13.48
N CYS A 255 17.91 5.86 -12.71
CA CYS A 255 17.85 7.30 -12.46
C CYS A 255 18.40 7.62 -11.06
N GLU A 256 19.22 8.67 -10.97
CA GLU A 256 19.76 9.14 -9.69
C GLU A 256 18.67 9.65 -8.75
N THR A 257 17.68 10.34 -9.30
CA THR A 257 16.52 10.89 -8.57
C THR A 257 15.21 10.44 -9.22
N PRO A 258 14.80 9.18 -9.02
CA PRO A 258 13.57 8.69 -9.61
C PRO A 258 12.35 9.41 -9.05
N ALA A 259 11.33 9.59 -9.88
CA ALA A 259 10.03 10.11 -9.45
C ALA A 259 9.34 9.16 -8.47
N LEU A 260 8.20 9.55 -7.90
CA LEU A 260 7.42 8.65 -7.07
C LEU A 260 6.94 7.44 -7.86
N HIS A 261 6.85 6.29 -7.21
CA HIS A 261 6.45 5.02 -7.84
C HIS A 261 5.19 5.13 -8.68
N GLY A 262 4.10 5.67 -8.10
CA GLY A 262 2.85 5.82 -8.82
C GLY A 262 2.91 6.82 -9.99
N GLU A 263 3.75 7.86 -9.91
CA GLU A 263 4.00 8.77 -11.04
C GLU A 263 4.65 8.01 -12.20
N GLN A 264 5.63 7.15 -11.90
CA GLN A 264 6.30 6.31 -12.89
C GLN A 264 5.35 5.27 -13.49
N CYS A 265 4.53 4.61 -12.65
CA CYS A 265 3.53 3.64 -13.10
C CYS A 265 2.47 4.30 -13.98
N GLY A 266 1.98 5.49 -13.61
CA GLY A 266 1.04 6.26 -14.41
C GLY A 266 1.59 6.61 -15.79
N LEU A 267 2.85 7.07 -15.88
CA LEU A 267 3.51 7.33 -17.17
C LEU A 267 3.71 6.03 -17.96
N GLY A 268 4.15 4.97 -17.31
CA GLY A 268 4.28 3.64 -17.89
C GLY A 268 2.97 3.11 -18.46
N SER A 269 1.86 3.40 -17.80
CA SER A 269 0.52 2.98 -18.24
C SER A 269 0.10 3.63 -19.56
N ILE A 270 0.47 4.88 -19.81
CA ILE A 270 0.22 5.53 -21.11
C ILE A 270 0.91 4.74 -22.22
N VAL A 271 2.18 4.38 -22.04
CA VAL A 271 2.96 3.62 -23.00
C VAL A 271 2.42 2.20 -23.19
N THR A 272 2.13 1.51 -22.07
CA THR A 272 1.63 0.13 -22.09
C THR A 272 0.25 0.07 -22.75
N MET A 273 -0.66 1.02 -22.44
CA MET A 273 -1.98 1.08 -23.07
C MET A 273 -1.88 1.35 -24.58
N TYR A 274 -0.97 2.21 -25.01
CA TYR A 274 -0.69 2.42 -26.44
C TYR A 274 -0.23 1.13 -27.13
N LEU A 275 0.66 0.37 -26.50
CA LEU A 275 1.15 -0.90 -27.04
C LEU A 275 0.05 -1.97 -27.14
N HIS A 276 -0.95 -1.94 -26.25
CA HIS A 276 -2.14 -2.79 -26.32
C HIS A 276 -3.16 -2.32 -27.38
N GLY A 277 -2.93 -1.18 -28.02
CA GLY A 277 -3.90 -0.58 -28.97
C GLY A 277 -5.15 -0.01 -28.28
N GLY A 278 -5.07 0.26 -26.98
CA GLY A 278 -6.16 0.80 -26.19
C GLY A 278 -6.19 2.34 -26.15
N ASN A 279 -7.12 2.90 -25.39
CA ASN A 279 -7.31 4.35 -25.26
C ASN A 279 -6.32 4.97 -24.27
N TRP A 280 -5.09 5.15 -24.71
CA TRP A 280 -4.02 5.76 -23.91
C TRP A 280 -4.25 7.26 -23.66
N GLU A 281 -4.98 7.95 -24.56
CA GLU A 281 -5.35 9.36 -24.39
C GLU A 281 -6.21 9.55 -23.14
N LYS A 282 -7.13 8.63 -22.87
CA LYS A 282 -7.98 8.66 -21.68
C LYS A 282 -7.14 8.57 -20.40
N ILE A 283 -6.17 7.65 -20.35
CA ILE A 283 -5.23 7.53 -19.22
C ILE A 283 -4.45 8.83 -19.02
N ARG A 284 -3.87 9.37 -20.11
CA ARG A 284 -3.14 10.64 -20.07
C ARG A 284 -3.99 11.77 -19.51
N ASP A 285 -5.24 11.89 -19.96
CA ASP A 285 -6.12 13.00 -19.58
C ASP A 285 -6.60 12.84 -18.11
N THR A 286 -6.82 11.60 -17.66
CA THR A 286 -7.07 11.30 -16.24
C THR A 286 -5.88 11.69 -15.35
N LEU A 287 -4.66 11.40 -15.77
CA LEU A 287 -3.46 11.74 -14.99
C LEU A 287 -3.11 13.23 -15.01
N LYS A 288 -3.64 14.00 -15.95
CA LYS A 288 -3.49 15.47 -16.03
C LYS A 288 -4.49 16.24 -15.19
N ALA A 289 -5.61 15.64 -14.83
CA ALA A 289 -6.67 16.27 -14.04
C ALA A 289 -6.25 16.50 -12.59
#